data_9eda4be0cc84ccf1e4e6fe5690134456
#
_entry.id   9eda4be0cc84ccf1e4e6fe5690134456
#
_cell.length_a   1.000
_cell.length_b   1.000
_cell.length_c   1.000
_cell.angle_alpha   90.00
_cell.angle_beta   90.00
_cell.angle_gamma   90.00
#
_symmetry.space_group_name_H-M   'P 1'
#
loop_
_entity.id
_entity.type
_entity.pdbx_description
1 polymer ?
#
loop_
_entity_poly.entity_id
_entity_poly.type
_entity_poly.pdbx_seq_one_letter_code
_entity_poly.pdbx_strand_id
1 'polypeptide(L)'
;MLQVVVGVGDDPAEQVAGATLPLLAGLIDKSFVRLNANGRYDLHELLRQYAAESLNAHETAVMQSHFDYFLRLAEQTEAHQFGEEQTFWFDRMERELDNIRQALTWSLQIKQPEAGIRLAAALGWFFAERSYWNEGSAWFEQLFAANPALSPSLHAKTLHSAAPLALATGKPQVGD
;
A
#
# COMPACT_ATOMS: atom_id res chain seq x y z
N MET A 1 15.53 1.53 -7.14
CA MET A 1 14.85 2.60 -6.40
C MET A 1 13.44 2.89 -6.91
N LEU A 2 13.23 3.33 -8.16
CA LEU A 2 11.87 3.50 -8.75
C LEU A 2 11.09 2.18 -8.97
N GLN A 3 11.73 1.05 -8.79
CA GLN A 3 11.14 -0.26 -9.00
C GLN A 3 10.16 -0.70 -7.90
N VAL A 4 10.33 -0.17 -6.69
CA VAL A 4 9.53 -0.53 -5.51
C VAL A 4 8.13 0.07 -5.59
N VAL A 5 7.98 1.17 -6.32
CA VAL A 5 6.71 1.91 -6.37
C VAL A 5 6.15 1.84 -7.79
N VAL A 6 5.01 1.17 -7.97
CA VAL A 6 4.38 0.96 -9.27
C VAL A 6 3.64 2.22 -9.70
N GLY A 7 4.08 2.85 -10.82
CA GLY A 7 3.40 4.01 -11.40
C GLY A 7 3.20 5.16 -10.41
N VAL A 8 4.28 5.71 -9.87
CA VAL A 8 4.23 6.74 -8.81
C VAL A 8 3.95 8.15 -9.35
N GLY A 9 3.27 8.96 -8.54
CA GLY A 9 3.26 10.42 -8.66
C GLY A 9 4.51 11.06 -8.04
N ASP A 10 4.60 12.39 -8.08
CA ASP A 10 5.76 13.15 -7.56
C ASP A 10 6.00 12.89 -6.06
N ASP A 11 4.94 12.92 -5.26
CA ASP A 11 4.99 12.82 -3.80
C ASP A 11 5.57 11.48 -3.30
N PRO A 12 5.05 10.29 -3.71
CA PRO A 12 5.68 9.03 -3.33
C PRO A 12 7.06 8.81 -3.95
N ALA A 13 7.35 9.32 -5.15
CA ALA A 13 8.68 9.23 -5.74
C ALA A 13 9.73 9.95 -4.91
N GLU A 14 9.42 11.14 -4.40
CA GLU A 14 10.30 11.91 -3.54
C GLU A 14 10.44 11.29 -2.15
N GLN A 15 9.33 11.00 -1.48
CA GLN A 15 9.34 10.54 -0.09
C GLN A 15 9.85 9.10 0.09
N VAL A 16 9.60 8.22 -0.85
CA VAL A 16 10.04 6.82 -0.77
C VAL A 16 11.44 6.64 -1.33
N ALA A 17 11.69 7.23 -2.50
CA ALA A 17 12.90 6.97 -3.27
C ALA A 17 13.90 8.12 -3.23
N GLY A 18 13.59 9.26 -2.61
CA GLY A 18 14.42 10.46 -2.67
C GLY A 18 14.62 10.99 -4.10
N ALA A 19 13.69 10.67 -5.00
CA ALA A 19 13.78 11.03 -6.41
C ALA A 19 13.29 12.46 -6.61
N THR A 20 14.22 13.40 -6.64
CA THR A 20 13.91 14.81 -6.92
C THR A 20 13.45 15.02 -8.36
N LEU A 21 12.65 16.06 -8.60
CA LEU A 21 12.19 16.41 -9.97
C LEU A 21 13.31 16.51 -11.00
N PRO A 22 14.48 17.13 -10.72
CA PRO A 22 15.61 17.14 -11.67
C PRO A 22 16.14 15.74 -11.99
N LEU A 23 16.17 14.82 -11.01
CA LEU A 23 16.57 13.44 -11.24
C LEU A 23 15.56 12.70 -12.11
N LEU A 24 14.27 12.87 -11.85
CA LEU A 24 13.19 12.29 -12.66
C LEU A 24 13.22 12.81 -14.08
N ALA A 25 13.38 14.12 -14.28
CA ALA A 25 13.55 14.72 -15.60
C ALA A 25 14.75 14.13 -16.36
N GLY A 26 15.90 13.99 -15.70
CA GLY A 26 17.07 13.36 -16.30
C GLY A 26 16.88 11.89 -16.67
N LEU A 27 16.03 11.14 -15.94
CA LEU A 27 15.68 9.77 -16.29
C LEU A 27 14.68 9.70 -17.46
N ILE A 28 13.77 10.67 -17.55
CA ILE A 28 12.85 10.82 -18.68
C ILE A 28 13.61 11.15 -19.95
N ASP A 29 14.54 12.11 -19.91
CA ASP A 29 15.37 12.49 -21.05
C ASP A 29 16.19 11.32 -21.62
N LYS A 30 16.60 10.40 -20.75
CA LYS A 30 17.28 9.16 -21.13
C LYS A 30 16.33 8.02 -21.52
N SER A 31 15.03 8.28 -21.53
CA SER A 31 13.99 7.26 -21.80
C SER A 31 13.98 6.08 -20.82
N PHE A 32 14.56 6.22 -19.62
CA PHE A 32 14.53 5.20 -18.58
C PHE A 32 13.20 5.19 -17.82
N VAL A 33 12.58 6.35 -17.70
CA VAL A 33 11.29 6.55 -17.04
C VAL A 33 10.37 7.26 -18.02
N ARG A 34 9.09 6.92 -17.97
CA ARG A 34 8.01 7.57 -18.71
C ARG A 34 7.06 8.26 -17.76
N LEU A 35 6.69 9.48 -18.06
CA LEU A 35 5.56 10.15 -17.43
C LEU A 35 4.31 9.82 -18.26
N ASN A 36 3.34 9.14 -17.66
CA ASN A 36 2.10 8.82 -18.34
C ASN A 36 1.09 9.99 -18.28
N ALA A 37 -0.02 9.88 -19.02
CA ALA A 37 -1.05 10.92 -19.10
C ALA A 37 -1.70 11.26 -17.73
N ASN A 38 -1.57 10.38 -16.75
CA ASN A 38 -2.11 10.55 -15.41
C ASN A 38 -1.10 11.19 -14.44
N GLY A 39 0.04 11.70 -14.93
CA GLY A 39 1.09 12.29 -14.11
C GLY A 39 1.88 11.28 -13.27
N ARG A 40 1.93 10.01 -13.68
CA ARG A 40 2.66 8.96 -12.95
C ARG A 40 3.89 8.52 -13.72
N TYR A 41 4.95 8.16 -12.99
CA TYR A 41 6.21 7.70 -13.54
C TYR A 41 6.22 6.17 -13.66
N ASP A 42 6.52 5.68 -14.85
CA ASP A 42 6.64 4.25 -15.15
C ASP A 42 8.04 3.89 -15.66
N LEU A 43 8.58 2.77 -15.17
CA LEU A 43 9.78 2.17 -15.76
C LEU A 43 9.42 1.17 -16.85
N HIS A 44 10.23 1.15 -17.91
CA HIS A 44 10.17 0.06 -18.87
C HIS A 44 10.50 -1.28 -18.18
N GLU A 45 9.78 -2.34 -18.52
CA GLU A 45 9.87 -3.63 -17.82
C GLU A 45 11.29 -4.20 -17.74
N LEU A 46 12.08 -4.10 -18.80
CA LEU A 46 13.49 -4.56 -18.80
C LEU A 46 14.35 -3.77 -17.82
N LEU A 47 14.11 -2.46 -17.69
CA LEU A 47 14.83 -1.63 -16.71
C LEU A 47 14.38 -1.95 -15.28
N ARG A 48 13.12 -2.30 -15.09
CA ARG A 48 12.58 -2.75 -13.82
C ARG A 48 13.30 -4.02 -13.36
N GLN A 49 13.42 -5.03 -14.25
CA GLN A 49 14.12 -6.28 -13.96
C GLN A 49 15.59 -6.04 -13.63
N TYR A 50 16.31 -5.26 -14.45
CA TYR A 50 17.71 -4.91 -14.19
C TYR A 50 17.92 -4.18 -12.86
N ALA A 51 17.03 -3.24 -12.53
CA ALA A 51 17.07 -2.52 -11.27
C ALA A 51 16.81 -3.47 -10.08
N ALA A 52 15.94 -4.49 -10.23
CA ALA A 52 15.70 -5.52 -9.21
C ALA A 52 16.96 -6.29 -8.87
N GLU A 53 17.66 -6.74 -9.90
CA GLU A 53 18.92 -7.48 -9.73
C GLU A 53 20.03 -6.63 -9.09
N SER A 54 19.98 -5.32 -9.27
CA SER A 54 20.99 -4.36 -8.79
C SER A 54 20.74 -3.83 -7.38
N LEU A 55 19.56 -4.05 -6.80
CA LEU A 55 19.11 -3.42 -5.54
C LEU A 55 19.65 -4.05 -4.25
N ASN A 56 20.43 -5.12 -4.33
CA ASN A 56 20.92 -6.04 -3.30
C ASN A 56 20.97 -5.54 -1.83
N ALA A 57 21.63 -4.43 -1.50
CA ALA A 57 21.85 -4.04 -0.10
C ALA A 57 20.89 -2.93 0.42
N HIS A 58 20.27 -2.18 -0.49
CA HIS A 58 19.40 -1.04 -0.15
C HIS A 58 17.91 -1.37 -0.29
N GLU A 59 17.58 -2.57 -0.76
CA GLU A 59 16.20 -2.99 -1.03
C GLU A 59 15.33 -2.90 0.23
N THR A 60 15.79 -3.45 1.33
CA THR A 60 15.05 -3.46 2.60
C THR A 60 14.74 -2.04 3.10
N ALA A 61 15.69 -1.11 3.01
CA ALA A 61 15.47 0.26 3.47
C ALA A 61 14.45 1.00 2.57
N VAL A 62 14.51 0.80 1.26
CA VAL A 62 13.56 1.40 0.32
C VAL A 62 12.17 0.80 0.51
N MET A 63 12.07 -0.52 0.69
CA MET A 63 10.80 -1.20 0.96
C MET A 63 10.20 -0.77 2.30
N GLN A 64 11.02 -0.53 3.32
CA GLN A 64 10.56 0.02 4.59
C GLN A 64 9.99 1.44 4.39
N SER A 65 10.73 2.31 3.70
CA SER A 65 10.24 3.67 3.40
C SER A 65 8.94 3.66 2.59
N HIS A 66 8.82 2.73 1.64
CA HIS A 66 7.59 2.50 0.88
C HIS A 66 6.44 2.10 1.80
N PHE A 67 6.64 1.10 2.64
CA PHE A 67 5.64 0.65 3.61
C PHE A 67 5.20 1.78 4.53
N ASP A 68 6.16 2.50 5.13
CA ASP A 68 5.89 3.59 6.06
C ASP A 68 5.12 4.74 5.40
N TYR A 69 5.41 5.03 4.12
CA TYR A 69 4.68 6.04 3.36
C TYR A 69 3.20 5.61 3.18
N PHE A 70 2.96 4.39 2.71
CA PHE A 70 1.60 3.92 2.43
C PHE A 70 0.80 3.65 3.71
N LEU A 71 1.45 3.26 4.81
CA LEU A 71 0.80 3.18 6.11
C LEU A 71 0.31 4.57 6.57
N ARG A 72 1.17 5.60 6.51
CA ARG A 72 0.75 6.97 6.85
C ARG A 72 -0.38 7.47 5.95
N LEU A 73 -0.30 7.20 4.65
CA LEU A 73 -1.33 7.59 3.70
C LEU A 73 -2.68 6.90 4.00
N ALA A 74 -2.65 5.61 4.36
CA ALA A 74 -3.84 4.87 4.77
C ALA A 74 -4.44 5.42 6.06
N GLU A 75 -3.62 5.74 7.07
CA GLU A 75 -4.07 6.34 8.34
C GLU A 75 -4.65 7.75 8.12
N GLN A 76 -4.10 8.53 7.20
CA GLN A 76 -4.69 9.81 6.78
C GLN A 76 -6.05 9.61 6.09
N THR A 77 -6.15 8.62 5.21
CA THR A 77 -7.41 8.28 4.52
C THR A 77 -8.47 7.83 5.54
N GLU A 78 -8.08 7.04 6.53
CA GLU A 78 -8.97 6.63 7.62
C GLU A 78 -9.54 7.84 8.38
N ALA A 79 -8.73 8.84 8.66
CA ALA A 79 -9.20 10.06 9.34
C ALA A 79 -10.26 10.84 8.54
N HIS A 80 -10.31 10.63 7.21
CA HIS A 80 -11.25 11.28 6.30
C HIS A 80 -12.26 10.30 5.67
N GLN A 81 -12.39 9.11 6.24
CA GLN A 81 -13.27 8.06 5.70
C GLN A 81 -14.78 8.40 5.77
N PHE A 82 -15.12 9.47 6.46
CA PHE A 82 -16.48 10.03 6.54
C PHE A 82 -16.44 11.52 6.24
N GLY A 83 -17.50 12.03 5.59
CA GLY A 83 -17.63 13.45 5.32
C GLY A 83 -17.30 13.85 3.87
N GLU A 84 -17.13 15.15 3.65
CA GLU A 84 -17.05 15.73 2.30
C GLU A 84 -15.78 15.34 1.52
N GLU A 85 -14.68 15.04 2.22
CA GLU A 85 -13.42 14.68 1.61
C GLU A 85 -13.26 13.18 1.31
N GLN A 86 -14.23 12.33 1.72
CA GLN A 86 -14.17 10.88 1.55
C GLN A 86 -13.81 10.47 0.11
N THR A 87 -14.54 11.01 -0.86
CA THR A 87 -14.34 10.67 -2.27
C THR A 87 -12.92 10.99 -2.74
N PHE A 88 -12.41 12.18 -2.39
CA PHE A 88 -11.04 12.59 -2.73
C PHE A 88 -9.99 11.60 -2.19
N TRP A 89 -10.10 11.23 -0.90
CA TRP A 89 -9.15 10.32 -0.26
C TRP A 89 -9.27 8.90 -0.80
N PHE A 90 -10.49 8.43 -1.08
CA PHE A 90 -10.70 7.09 -1.64
C PHE A 90 -10.23 6.99 -3.09
N ASP A 91 -10.44 8.02 -3.92
CA ASP A 91 -9.90 8.07 -5.28
C ASP A 91 -8.36 8.09 -5.27
N ARG A 92 -7.76 8.74 -4.27
CA ARG A 92 -6.31 8.69 -4.06
C ARG A 92 -5.84 7.28 -3.71
N MET A 93 -6.53 6.60 -2.78
CA MET A 93 -6.21 5.21 -2.42
C MET A 93 -6.35 4.27 -3.61
N GLU A 94 -7.40 4.42 -4.40
CA GLU A 94 -7.63 3.57 -5.56
C GLU A 94 -6.51 3.67 -6.59
N ARG A 95 -5.97 4.87 -6.81
CA ARG A 95 -4.79 5.07 -7.67
C ARG A 95 -3.52 4.42 -7.13
N GLU A 96 -3.43 4.24 -5.81
CA GLU A 96 -2.28 3.66 -5.12
C GLU A 96 -2.48 2.18 -4.75
N LEU A 97 -3.55 1.54 -5.20
CA LEU A 97 -3.95 0.22 -4.74
C LEU A 97 -2.86 -0.86 -4.97
N ASP A 98 -2.15 -0.81 -6.10
CA ASP A 98 -1.05 -1.74 -6.36
C ASP A 98 0.15 -1.53 -5.42
N ASN A 99 0.43 -0.30 -5.06
CA ASN A 99 1.46 0.03 -4.07
C ASN A 99 1.06 -0.44 -2.65
N ILE A 100 -0.23 -0.33 -2.32
CA ILE A 100 -0.79 -0.86 -1.06
C ILE A 100 -0.66 -2.39 -1.01
N ARG A 101 -1.01 -3.08 -2.10
CA ARG A 101 -0.84 -4.54 -2.23
C ARG A 101 0.61 -4.97 -2.01
N GLN A 102 1.54 -4.22 -2.58
CA GLN A 102 2.97 -4.45 -2.42
C GLN A 102 3.41 -4.23 -0.97
N ALA A 103 2.95 -3.17 -0.31
CA ALA A 103 3.25 -2.90 1.10
C ALA A 103 2.71 -4.02 2.03
N LEU A 104 1.47 -4.47 1.81
CA LEU A 104 0.88 -5.58 2.56
C LEU A 104 1.66 -6.89 2.36
N THR A 105 2.00 -7.22 1.11
CA THR A 105 2.82 -8.40 0.77
C THR A 105 4.17 -8.35 1.47
N TRP A 106 4.83 -7.19 1.43
CA TRP A 106 6.14 -7.02 2.04
C TRP A 106 6.10 -7.19 3.57
N SER A 107 5.06 -6.71 4.24
CA SER A 107 4.91 -6.89 5.69
C SER A 107 4.86 -8.37 6.12
N LEU A 108 4.27 -9.23 5.28
CA LEU A 108 4.28 -10.69 5.47
C LEU A 108 5.65 -11.30 5.21
N GLN A 109 6.35 -10.86 4.16
CA GLN A 109 7.68 -11.36 3.79
C GLN A 109 8.72 -11.09 4.90
N ILE A 110 8.69 -9.91 5.50
CA ILE A 110 9.60 -9.56 6.61
C ILE A 110 9.13 -10.04 7.98
N LYS A 111 8.04 -10.80 8.02
CA LYS A 111 7.44 -11.34 9.25
C LYS A 111 7.05 -10.24 10.26
N GLN A 112 6.49 -9.15 9.77
CA GLN A 112 5.89 -8.07 10.57
C GLN A 112 4.38 -7.95 10.31
N PRO A 113 3.58 -8.99 10.56
CA PRO A 113 2.15 -9.01 10.25
C PRO A 113 1.35 -7.98 11.06
N GLU A 114 1.82 -7.57 12.24
CA GLU A 114 1.20 -6.50 13.03
C GLU A 114 1.17 -5.17 12.25
N ALA A 115 2.29 -4.81 11.62
CA ALA A 115 2.35 -3.61 10.79
C ALA A 115 1.42 -3.71 9.57
N GLY A 116 1.35 -4.89 8.93
CA GLY A 116 0.41 -5.17 7.86
C GLY A 116 -1.05 -5.05 8.31
N ILE A 117 -1.37 -5.53 9.51
CA ILE A 117 -2.71 -5.39 10.10
C ILE A 117 -3.07 -3.91 10.34
N ARG A 118 -2.12 -3.09 10.81
CA ARG A 118 -2.37 -1.64 10.94
C ARG A 118 -2.77 -1.02 9.61
N LEU A 119 -2.03 -1.35 8.54
CA LEU A 119 -2.31 -0.87 7.19
C LEU A 119 -3.68 -1.36 6.69
N ALA A 120 -3.97 -2.65 6.80
CA ALA A 120 -5.25 -3.23 6.37
C ALA A 120 -6.43 -2.67 7.16
N ALA A 121 -6.29 -2.49 8.49
CA ALA A 121 -7.34 -1.96 9.36
C ALA A 121 -7.67 -0.49 9.04
N ALA A 122 -6.67 0.32 8.67
CA ALA A 122 -6.89 1.69 8.23
C ALA A 122 -7.66 1.77 6.90
N LEU A 123 -7.62 0.71 6.09
CA LEU A 123 -8.28 0.65 4.78
C LEU A 123 -9.56 -0.19 4.76
N GLY A 124 -10.00 -0.74 5.91
CA GLY A 124 -11.17 -1.63 5.96
C GLY A 124 -12.41 -0.99 5.37
N TRP A 125 -12.70 0.27 5.72
CA TRP A 125 -13.85 1.00 5.19
C TRP A 125 -13.68 1.33 3.69
N PHE A 126 -12.48 1.70 3.25
CA PHE A 126 -12.17 1.89 1.83
C PHE A 126 -12.45 0.62 1.01
N PHE A 127 -12.00 -0.55 1.46
CA PHE A 127 -12.26 -1.83 0.79
C PHE A 127 -13.77 -2.13 0.71
N ALA A 128 -14.53 -1.82 1.75
CA ALA A 128 -15.98 -2.02 1.78
C ALA A 128 -16.70 -1.09 0.79
N GLU A 129 -16.44 0.21 0.85
CA GLU A 129 -17.10 1.22 0.02
C GLU A 129 -16.76 1.10 -1.47
N ARG A 130 -15.53 0.70 -1.80
CA ARG A 130 -15.08 0.49 -3.18
C ARG A 130 -15.31 -0.93 -3.71
N SER A 131 -16.07 -1.75 -2.96
CA SER A 131 -16.44 -3.13 -3.36
C SER A 131 -15.26 -4.09 -3.51
N TYR A 132 -14.13 -3.81 -2.86
CA TYR A 132 -12.99 -4.74 -2.75
C TYR A 132 -13.16 -5.77 -1.64
N TRP A 133 -14.39 -6.23 -1.37
CA TRP A 133 -14.76 -7.08 -0.24
C TRP A 133 -13.94 -8.38 -0.16
N ASN A 134 -13.81 -9.10 -1.27
CA ASN A 134 -13.04 -10.34 -1.31
C ASN A 134 -11.55 -10.10 -1.08
N GLU A 135 -11.01 -9.05 -1.67
CA GLU A 135 -9.60 -8.69 -1.51
C GLU A 135 -9.30 -8.26 -0.07
N GLY A 136 -10.10 -7.35 0.48
CA GLY A 136 -9.94 -6.91 1.87
C GLY A 136 -10.05 -8.08 2.86
N SER A 137 -11.04 -8.98 2.69
CA SER A 137 -11.15 -10.20 3.52
C SER A 137 -9.91 -11.08 3.40
N ALA A 138 -9.41 -11.30 2.19
CA ALA A 138 -8.24 -12.14 1.97
C ALA A 138 -6.97 -11.57 2.63
N TRP A 139 -6.81 -10.24 2.65
CA TRP A 139 -5.69 -9.62 3.37
C TRP A 139 -5.78 -9.85 4.88
N PHE A 140 -6.95 -9.66 5.48
CA PHE A 140 -7.13 -9.95 6.91
C PHE A 140 -6.86 -11.42 7.22
N GLU A 141 -7.39 -12.36 6.42
CA GLU A 141 -7.15 -13.79 6.60
C GLU A 141 -5.64 -14.13 6.58
N GLN A 142 -4.90 -13.63 5.59
CA GLN A 142 -3.47 -13.90 5.46
C GLN A 142 -2.66 -13.31 6.64
N LEU A 143 -2.98 -12.09 7.04
CA LEU A 143 -2.29 -11.39 8.12
C LEU A 143 -2.56 -12.05 9.48
N PHE A 144 -3.80 -12.48 9.74
CA PHE A 144 -4.13 -13.24 10.97
C PHE A 144 -3.51 -14.64 10.98
N ALA A 145 -3.44 -15.32 9.83
CA ALA A 145 -2.79 -16.61 9.72
C ALA A 145 -1.29 -16.55 10.08
N ALA A 146 -0.66 -15.39 9.95
CA ALA A 146 0.71 -15.16 10.42
C ALA A 146 0.83 -15.00 11.95
N ASN A 147 -0.29 -15.14 12.69
CA ASN A 147 -0.40 -15.12 14.14
C ASN A 147 0.30 -13.91 14.82
N PRO A 148 -0.10 -12.67 14.51
CA PRO A 148 0.52 -11.47 15.08
C PRO A 148 0.15 -11.28 16.55
N ALA A 149 1.10 -10.81 17.34
CA ALA A 149 0.84 -10.33 18.69
C ALA A 149 0.24 -8.91 18.64
N LEU A 150 -1.07 -8.80 18.73
CA LEU A 150 -1.77 -7.52 18.65
C LEU A 150 -2.04 -6.93 20.03
N SER A 151 -1.89 -5.60 20.15
CA SER A 151 -2.43 -4.89 21.31
C SER A 151 -3.97 -4.97 21.32
N PRO A 152 -4.63 -4.92 22.49
CA PRO A 152 -6.10 -4.99 22.56
C PRO A 152 -6.80 -3.92 21.70
N SER A 153 -6.23 -2.71 21.63
CA SER A 153 -6.78 -1.63 20.83
C SER A 153 -6.68 -1.88 19.33
N LEU A 154 -5.52 -2.39 18.86
CA LEU A 154 -5.35 -2.74 17.45
C LEU A 154 -6.24 -3.95 17.08
N HIS A 155 -6.37 -4.92 17.97
CA HIS A 155 -7.25 -6.07 17.75
C HIS A 155 -8.71 -5.62 17.59
N ALA A 156 -9.21 -4.78 18.50
CA ALA A 156 -10.57 -4.24 18.42
C ALA A 156 -10.78 -3.42 17.12
N LYS A 157 -9.82 -2.56 16.77
CA LYS A 157 -9.85 -1.80 15.51
C LYS A 157 -9.93 -2.74 14.30
N THR A 158 -9.11 -3.78 14.30
CA THR A 158 -9.03 -4.75 13.19
C THR A 158 -10.35 -5.51 13.00
N LEU A 159 -10.94 -5.99 14.10
CA LEU A 159 -12.25 -6.66 14.06
C LEU A 159 -13.34 -5.72 13.53
N HIS A 160 -13.35 -4.45 13.99
CA HIS A 160 -14.28 -3.44 13.49
C HIS A 160 -14.13 -3.21 11.99
N SER A 161 -12.91 -3.09 11.50
CA SER A 161 -12.61 -2.84 10.08
C SER A 161 -12.87 -4.06 9.18
N ALA A 162 -12.70 -5.28 9.71
CA ALA A 162 -12.95 -6.51 8.97
C ALA A 162 -14.44 -6.90 8.91
N ALA A 163 -15.25 -6.46 9.88
CA ALA A 163 -16.65 -6.87 10.01
C ALA A 163 -17.52 -6.61 8.77
N PRO A 164 -17.50 -5.41 8.12
CA PRO A 164 -18.28 -5.15 6.90
C PRO A 164 -17.89 -6.09 5.76
N LEU A 165 -16.59 -6.42 5.64
CA LEU A 165 -16.06 -7.28 4.60
C LEU A 165 -16.50 -8.75 4.82
N ALA A 166 -16.44 -9.22 6.07
CA ALA A 166 -16.90 -10.55 6.44
C ALA A 166 -18.40 -10.73 6.17
N LEU A 167 -19.21 -9.73 6.52
CA LEU A 167 -20.65 -9.75 6.24
C LEU A 167 -20.94 -9.79 4.73
N ALA A 168 -20.24 -8.99 3.93
CA ALA A 168 -20.42 -8.95 2.49
C ALA A 168 -20.00 -10.23 1.77
N THR A 169 -18.98 -10.93 2.30
CA THR A 169 -18.45 -12.17 1.70
C THR A 169 -19.12 -13.45 2.26
N GLY A 170 -19.96 -13.32 3.29
CA GLY A 170 -20.58 -14.47 3.97
C GLY A 170 -19.59 -15.36 4.74
N LYS A 171 -18.38 -14.86 4.99
CA LYS A 171 -17.34 -15.57 5.74
C LYS A 171 -17.49 -15.31 7.24
N PRO A 172 -17.24 -16.33 8.12
CA PRO A 172 -17.21 -16.11 9.56
C PRO A 172 -16.10 -15.11 9.91
N GLN A 173 -16.32 -14.32 10.98
CA GLN A 173 -15.29 -13.38 11.46
C GLN A 173 -14.04 -14.14 11.88
N VAL A 174 -12.89 -13.68 11.41
CA VAL A 174 -11.58 -14.21 11.81
C VAL A 174 -11.34 -13.75 13.25
N GLY A 175 -11.46 -14.64 14.24
CA GLY A 175 -11.22 -14.27 15.63
C GLY A 175 -11.85 -15.17 16.70
N ASP A 176 -12.32 -16.36 16.34
CA ASP A 176 -12.67 -17.42 17.31
C ASP A 176 -11.50 -18.39 17.55
#